data_c2b63c45c4b00130273e017e8477d0f8
#
_entry.id   c2b63c45c4b00130273e017e8477d0f8
#
_cell.length_a   1.000
_cell.length_b   1.000
_cell.length_c   1.000
_cell.angle_alpha   90.00
_cell.angle_beta   90.00
_cell.angle_gamma   90.00
#
_symmetry.space_group_name_H-M   'P 1'
#
loop_
_entity.id
_entity.type
_entity.pdbx_description
1 polymer ?
#
loop_
_entity_poly.entity_id
_entity_poly.type
_entity_poly.pdbx_seq_one_letter_code
_entity_poly.pdbx_strand_id
1 'polypeptide(L)'
;MDQTIKFLSCGGELASLTRAFDWAATPLGSSTQWPDSLKTILGVVLAANHPMFLWWGPDLIQFYNDAYRKTLGPERHPSALGQPGRECWHEIWPIIGPQIESIMAGGSSTWHEDQLVPVTRHGKREDVWWTYGYSPIQDSTGVRGVLVVCNDVTKEHLAKDELKRVNERLTAEIRCRQHEAERLKVLFQQAPGFMCILRGPQHIFEFANDAYMRLVGNREVLGKQIRDALPETEGQGFFELLDQVFRAGQPFFAYEIPISLRRNPGTALTQLFIDFVYQPIIESDGAVSGIFVEGADVTEKNMHKTNCASVRNV
;
A
#
# COMPACT_ATOMS: atom_id res chain seq x y z
N MET A 1 -31.07 -53.24 12.54
CA MET A 1 -30.38 -51.99 12.12
C MET A 1 -29.95 -52.19 10.72
N ASP A 2 -30.57 -51.44 9.85
CA ASP A 2 -30.49 -51.62 8.41
C ASP A 2 -29.07 -51.32 7.93
N GLN A 3 -28.41 -52.21 7.18
CA GLN A 3 -27.05 -51.99 6.60
C GLN A 3 -26.98 -50.79 5.67
N THR A 4 -28.12 -50.23 5.31
CA THR A 4 -28.33 -49.21 4.31
C THR A 4 -27.87 -47.82 4.70
N ILE A 5 -27.58 -47.54 5.99
CA ILE A 5 -27.30 -46.18 6.47
C ILE A 5 -25.86 -46.01 6.98
N LYS A 6 -24.98 -47.01 6.82
CA LYS A 6 -23.57 -46.90 7.27
C LYS A 6 -22.79 -45.76 6.63
N PHE A 7 -23.07 -45.39 5.37
CA PHE A 7 -22.38 -44.31 4.67
C PHE A 7 -22.77 -42.91 5.17
N LEU A 8 -23.89 -42.80 5.93
CA LEU A 8 -24.35 -41.56 6.60
C LEU A 8 -24.05 -41.58 8.11
N SER A 9 -23.09 -42.36 8.55
CA SER A 9 -22.73 -42.47 9.99
C SER A 9 -21.98 -41.24 10.51
N CYS A 10 -21.53 -40.32 9.61
CA CYS A 10 -20.97 -39.03 10.00
C CYS A 10 -21.97 -38.21 10.81
N GLY A 11 -21.46 -37.49 11.81
CA GLY A 11 -22.24 -36.56 12.62
C GLY A 11 -22.59 -35.29 11.84
N GLY A 12 -23.42 -34.44 12.48
CA GLY A 12 -23.80 -33.16 11.92
C GLY A 12 -25.29 -33.09 11.53
N GLU A 13 -25.74 -31.84 11.34
CA GLU A 13 -27.14 -31.56 11.04
C GLU A 13 -27.53 -32.06 9.65
N LEU A 14 -26.71 -31.74 8.63
CA LEU A 14 -27.02 -32.14 7.27
C LEU A 14 -27.00 -33.65 7.08
N ALA A 15 -26.13 -34.36 7.77
CA ALA A 15 -26.18 -35.83 7.76
C ALA A 15 -27.48 -36.38 8.36
N SER A 16 -27.99 -35.75 9.44
CA SER A 16 -29.27 -36.11 10.07
C SER A 16 -30.47 -35.76 9.18
N LEU A 17 -30.47 -34.59 8.57
CA LEU A 17 -31.49 -34.19 7.59
C LEU A 17 -31.49 -35.10 6.37
N THR A 18 -30.33 -35.46 5.82
CA THR A 18 -30.20 -36.36 4.68
C THR A 18 -30.76 -37.78 5.00
N ARG A 19 -30.55 -38.26 6.20
CA ARG A 19 -31.15 -39.56 6.66
C ARG A 19 -32.67 -39.51 6.81
N ALA A 20 -33.21 -38.38 7.27
CA ALA A 20 -34.63 -38.22 7.53
C ALA A 20 -35.45 -37.80 6.30
N PHE A 21 -34.78 -37.37 5.23
CA PHE A 21 -35.42 -36.85 4.03
C PHE A 21 -36.09 -37.97 3.22
N ASP A 22 -37.30 -37.71 2.73
CA ASP A 22 -38.04 -38.66 1.85
C ASP A 22 -37.52 -38.63 0.42
N TRP A 23 -36.43 -39.37 0.21
CA TRP A 23 -35.81 -39.49 -1.10
C TRP A 23 -36.63 -40.21 -2.13
N ALA A 24 -37.57 -41.06 -1.70
CA ALA A 24 -38.46 -41.78 -2.61
C ALA A 24 -39.40 -40.85 -3.39
N ALA A 25 -39.71 -39.69 -2.81
CA ALA A 25 -40.46 -38.62 -3.50
C ALA A 25 -39.63 -37.78 -4.49
N THR A 26 -38.33 -38.04 -4.62
CA THR A 26 -37.44 -37.33 -5.55
C THR A 26 -37.08 -38.21 -6.76
N PRO A 27 -36.57 -37.63 -7.85
CA PRO A 27 -36.05 -38.37 -8.98
C PRO A 27 -34.93 -39.38 -8.65
N LEU A 28 -34.27 -39.22 -7.47
CA LEU A 28 -33.22 -40.16 -7.04
C LEU A 28 -33.74 -41.47 -6.51
N GLY A 29 -34.99 -41.54 -6.12
CA GLY A 29 -35.58 -42.74 -5.52
C GLY A 29 -34.98 -43.09 -4.16
N SER A 30 -35.39 -44.23 -3.59
CA SER A 30 -34.95 -44.70 -2.28
C SER A 30 -33.41 -44.73 -2.15
N SER A 31 -32.90 -44.21 -1.03
CA SER A 31 -31.45 -44.19 -0.72
C SER A 31 -30.82 -45.60 -0.69
N THR A 32 -31.61 -46.65 -0.55
CA THR A 32 -31.17 -48.06 -0.61
C THR A 32 -30.67 -48.42 -2.00
N GLN A 33 -31.25 -47.80 -3.06
CA GLN A 33 -30.96 -48.06 -4.47
C GLN A 33 -29.91 -47.12 -5.05
N TRP A 34 -29.38 -46.16 -4.28
CA TRP A 34 -28.37 -45.25 -4.75
C TRP A 34 -27.08 -45.96 -5.16
N PRO A 35 -26.41 -45.54 -6.24
CA PRO A 35 -25.15 -46.14 -6.64
C PRO A 35 -24.03 -45.85 -5.61
N ASP A 36 -23.06 -46.76 -5.55
CA ASP A 36 -21.98 -46.67 -4.57
C ASP A 36 -21.13 -45.40 -4.78
N SER A 37 -21.05 -44.89 -6.01
CA SER A 37 -20.41 -43.62 -6.34
C SER A 37 -21.07 -42.43 -5.62
N LEU A 38 -22.41 -42.37 -5.61
CA LEU A 38 -23.15 -41.33 -4.85
C LEU A 38 -22.95 -41.50 -3.34
N LYS A 39 -23.09 -42.71 -2.82
CA LYS A 39 -22.94 -42.99 -1.37
C LYS A 39 -21.54 -42.58 -0.89
N THR A 40 -20.51 -42.91 -1.67
CA THR A 40 -19.11 -42.61 -1.31
C THR A 40 -18.84 -41.10 -1.31
N ILE A 41 -19.21 -40.42 -2.37
CA ILE A 41 -18.94 -38.96 -2.44
C ILE A 41 -19.78 -38.17 -1.43
N LEU A 42 -21.01 -38.57 -1.20
CA LEU A 42 -21.87 -37.95 -0.21
C LEU A 42 -21.31 -38.11 1.21
N GLY A 43 -20.77 -39.30 1.52
CA GLY A 43 -20.06 -39.52 2.79
C GLY A 43 -18.87 -38.58 2.97
N VAL A 44 -18.09 -38.32 1.91
CA VAL A 44 -16.98 -37.37 1.92
C VAL A 44 -17.48 -35.94 2.11
N VAL A 45 -18.49 -35.52 1.38
CA VAL A 45 -19.07 -34.17 1.48
C VAL A 45 -19.59 -33.90 2.88
N LEU A 46 -20.39 -34.80 3.43
CA LEU A 46 -21.00 -34.61 4.76
C LEU A 46 -19.98 -34.64 5.90
N ALA A 47 -18.87 -35.33 5.75
CA ALA A 47 -17.79 -35.41 6.74
C ALA A 47 -16.81 -34.22 6.64
N ALA A 48 -16.82 -33.46 5.53
CA ALA A 48 -15.88 -32.39 5.31
C ALA A 48 -16.19 -31.15 6.14
N ASN A 49 -15.13 -30.52 6.69
CA ASN A 49 -15.20 -29.23 7.37
C ASN A 49 -15.10 -28.03 6.42
N HIS A 50 -14.84 -28.28 5.14
CA HIS A 50 -14.77 -27.27 4.11
C HIS A 50 -16.15 -27.11 3.44
N PRO A 51 -16.58 -25.92 3.04
CA PRO A 51 -17.86 -25.74 2.35
C PRO A 51 -17.89 -26.52 1.04
N MET A 52 -18.76 -27.51 0.99
CA MET A 52 -18.95 -28.38 -0.15
C MET A 52 -20.42 -28.64 -0.41
N PHE A 53 -20.76 -28.77 -1.68
CA PHE A 53 -22.02 -29.30 -2.10
C PHE A 53 -21.87 -30.16 -3.36
N LEU A 54 -22.90 -30.87 -3.70
CA LEU A 54 -22.91 -31.86 -4.75
C LEU A 54 -24.22 -31.75 -5.50
N TRP A 55 -24.20 -31.76 -6.79
CA TRP A 55 -25.33 -31.95 -7.68
C TRP A 55 -25.26 -33.34 -8.31
N TRP A 56 -26.35 -34.09 -8.24
CA TRP A 56 -26.38 -35.45 -8.76
C TRP A 56 -27.50 -35.68 -9.74
N GLY A 57 -27.21 -36.46 -10.77
CA GLY A 57 -28.16 -36.86 -11.80
C GLY A 57 -28.48 -35.74 -12.81
N PRO A 58 -29.33 -36.03 -13.83
CA PRO A 58 -29.72 -35.08 -14.85
C PRO A 58 -30.50 -33.88 -14.29
N ASP A 59 -31.23 -34.07 -13.20
CA ASP A 59 -31.96 -33.00 -12.52
C ASP A 59 -31.10 -32.21 -11.56
N LEU A 60 -29.83 -32.56 -11.38
CA LEU A 60 -28.88 -31.87 -10.51
C LEU A 60 -29.41 -31.76 -9.08
N ILE A 61 -29.87 -32.86 -8.49
CA ILE A 61 -30.41 -32.92 -7.12
C ILE A 61 -29.29 -32.55 -6.15
N GLN A 62 -29.57 -31.58 -5.27
CA GLN A 62 -28.60 -30.94 -4.41
C GLN A 62 -28.44 -31.59 -3.06
N PHE A 63 -27.15 -31.76 -2.68
CA PHE A 63 -26.73 -32.08 -1.31
C PHE A 63 -25.66 -31.08 -0.90
N TYR A 64 -25.59 -30.79 0.43
CA TYR A 64 -24.56 -29.92 0.95
C TYR A 64 -24.19 -30.27 2.37
N ASN A 65 -23.09 -29.76 2.89
CA ASN A 65 -22.60 -30.03 4.23
C ASN A 65 -22.85 -28.87 5.20
N ASP A 66 -22.60 -29.14 6.50
CA ASP A 66 -22.79 -28.16 7.58
C ASP A 66 -21.92 -26.92 7.42
N ALA A 67 -20.72 -27.04 6.77
CA ALA A 67 -19.86 -25.91 6.48
C ALA A 67 -20.48 -24.99 5.42
N TYR A 68 -21.04 -25.55 4.34
CA TYR A 68 -21.70 -24.78 3.28
C TYR A 68 -23.04 -24.16 3.75
N ARG A 69 -23.77 -24.79 4.68
CA ARG A 69 -24.99 -24.24 5.25
C ARG A 69 -24.85 -22.79 5.70
N LYS A 70 -23.70 -22.44 6.27
CA LYS A 70 -23.41 -21.08 6.76
C LYS A 70 -23.46 -20.01 5.66
N THR A 71 -23.25 -20.39 4.41
CA THR A 71 -23.24 -19.50 3.27
C THR A 71 -24.55 -19.43 2.50
N LEU A 72 -25.48 -20.38 2.74
CA LEU A 72 -26.76 -20.47 2.03
C LEU A 72 -27.80 -19.41 2.40
N GLY A 73 -27.74 -18.90 3.62
CA GLY A 73 -28.80 -18.10 4.20
C GLY A 73 -30.01 -18.95 4.68
N PRO A 74 -30.84 -18.38 5.57
CA PRO A 74 -31.98 -19.09 6.18
C PRO A 74 -33.10 -19.40 5.19
N GLU A 75 -33.18 -18.69 4.07
CA GLU A 75 -34.24 -18.89 3.07
C GLU A 75 -34.12 -20.22 2.32
N ARG A 76 -32.88 -20.68 2.16
CA ARG A 76 -32.58 -21.92 1.43
C ARG A 76 -32.32 -23.12 2.31
N HIS A 77 -32.04 -22.91 3.58
CA HIS A 77 -31.86 -24.02 4.52
C HIS A 77 -33.11 -24.22 5.35
N PRO A 78 -33.66 -25.47 5.46
CA PRO A 78 -33.16 -26.73 4.89
C PRO A 78 -33.71 -27.07 3.49
N SER A 79 -34.58 -26.24 2.91
CA SER A 79 -35.34 -26.54 1.69
C SER A 79 -34.48 -26.83 0.44
N ALA A 80 -33.24 -26.32 0.40
CA ALA A 80 -32.31 -26.62 -0.68
C ALA A 80 -31.83 -28.07 -0.73
N LEU A 81 -31.96 -28.83 0.35
CA LEU A 81 -31.62 -30.23 0.36
C LEU A 81 -32.63 -31.01 -0.49
N GLY A 82 -32.14 -31.76 -1.47
CA GLY A 82 -32.97 -32.54 -2.37
C GLY A 82 -33.67 -31.75 -3.48
N GLN A 83 -33.47 -30.41 -3.54
CA GLN A 83 -34.02 -29.56 -4.58
C GLN A 83 -33.18 -29.64 -5.84
N PRO A 84 -33.79 -29.54 -7.07
CA PRO A 84 -33.03 -29.37 -8.32
C PRO A 84 -32.19 -28.10 -8.31
N GLY A 85 -30.92 -28.21 -8.73
CA GLY A 85 -29.99 -27.11 -8.67
C GLY A 85 -30.41 -25.89 -9.48
N ARG A 86 -31.03 -26.10 -10.65
CA ARG A 86 -31.54 -25.04 -11.53
C ARG A 86 -32.65 -24.21 -10.84
N GLU A 87 -33.51 -24.86 -10.06
CA GLU A 87 -34.58 -24.20 -9.33
C GLU A 87 -34.01 -23.43 -8.11
N CYS A 88 -33.16 -24.10 -7.33
CA CYS A 88 -32.55 -23.53 -6.15
C CYS A 88 -31.75 -22.27 -6.45
N TRP A 89 -31.04 -22.25 -7.58
CA TRP A 89 -30.09 -21.20 -7.98
C TRP A 89 -30.52 -20.43 -9.24
N HIS A 90 -31.83 -20.33 -9.49
CA HIS A 90 -32.36 -19.71 -10.70
C HIS A 90 -31.82 -18.29 -10.95
N GLU A 91 -31.59 -17.50 -9.89
CA GLU A 91 -31.09 -16.12 -10.03
C GLU A 91 -29.64 -16.01 -10.50
N ILE A 92 -28.83 -17.03 -10.24
CA ILE A 92 -27.41 -17.06 -10.66
C ILE A 92 -27.15 -18.13 -11.74
N TRP A 93 -28.19 -18.86 -12.17
CA TRP A 93 -28.05 -19.92 -13.18
C TRP A 93 -27.43 -19.43 -14.49
N PRO A 94 -27.70 -18.19 -14.97
CA PRO A 94 -27.02 -17.66 -16.15
C PRO A 94 -25.49 -17.61 -16.01
N ILE A 95 -24.96 -17.53 -14.80
CA ILE A 95 -23.51 -17.47 -14.51
C ILE A 95 -22.94 -18.88 -14.33
N ILE A 96 -23.58 -19.70 -13.50
CA ILE A 96 -23.03 -21.01 -13.12
C ILE A 96 -23.48 -22.16 -14.03
N GLY A 97 -24.68 -22.06 -14.62
CA GLY A 97 -25.28 -23.11 -15.44
C GLY A 97 -24.42 -23.59 -16.61
N PRO A 98 -23.89 -22.69 -17.45
CA PRO A 98 -23.04 -23.09 -18.58
C PRO A 98 -21.81 -23.93 -18.19
N GLN A 99 -21.23 -23.66 -17.02
CA GLN A 99 -20.08 -24.40 -16.49
C GLN A 99 -20.48 -25.80 -16.05
N ILE A 100 -21.60 -25.89 -15.36
CA ILE A 100 -22.16 -27.16 -14.86
C ILE A 100 -22.59 -28.07 -16.05
N GLU A 101 -23.27 -27.48 -17.02
CA GLU A 101 -23.71 -28.19 -18.24
C GLU A 101 -22.51 -28.72 -19.04
N SER A 102 -21.43 -27.93 -19.14
CA SER A 102 -20.18 -28.36 -19.78
C SER A 102 -19.57 -29.58 -19.09
N ILE A 103 -19.54 -29.57 -17.73
CA ILE A 103 -19.01 -30.69 -16.95
C ILE A 103 -19.89 -31.93 -17.08
N MET A 104 -21.20 -31.76 -16.99
CA MET A 104 -22.15 -32.88 -17.17
C MET A 104 -22.07 -33.51 -18.57
N ALA A 105 -21.67 -32.74 -19.60
CA ALA A 105 -21.41 -33.21 -20.95
C ALA A 105 -20.02 -33.89 -21.10
N GLY A 106 -19.26 -34.09 -20.04
CA GLY A 106 -17.94 -34.72 -20.05
C GLY A 106 -16.75 -33.75 -20.11
N GLY A 107 -16.99 -32.45 -19.86
CA GLY A 107 -15.94 -31.45 -19.77
C GLY A 107 -15.03 -31.63 -18.54
N SER A 108 -13.90 -30.94 -18.54
CA SER A 108 -12.92 -30.95 -17.46
C SER A 108 -13.41 -30.15 -16.25
N SER A 109 -12.79 -30.42 -15.08
CA SER A 109 -12.98 -29.58 -13.88
C SER A 109 -12.62 -28.11 -14.13
N THR A 110 -13.28 -27.21 -13.41
CA THR A 110 -13.03 -25.78 -13.45
C THR A 110 -12.57 -25.26 -12.09
N TRP A 111 -11.83 -24.16 -12.12
CA TRP A 111 -11.43 -23.45 -10.90
C TRP A 111 -11.50 -21.94 -11.16
N HIS A 112 -12.12 -21.22 -10.24
CA HIS A 112 -12.29 -19.77 -10.30
C HIS A 112 -11.87 -19.16 -8.97
N GLU A 113 -11.03 -18.15 -9.04
CA GLU A 113 -10.59 -17.39 -7.87
C GLU A 113 -11.19 -15.99 -7.92
N ASP A 114 -11.63 -15.52 -6.75
CA ASP A 114 -12.07 -14.14 -6.57
C ASP A 114 -13.20 -13.73 -7.55
N GLN A 115 -14.10 -14.66 -7.87
CA GLN A 115 -15.18 -14.45 -8.85
C GLN A 115 -16.39 -13.84 -8.17
N LEU A 116 -16.86 -12.71 -8.68
CA LEU A 116 -18.11 -12.09 -8.25
C LEU A 116 -19.32 -12.94 -8.74
N VAL A 117 -20.05 -13.52 -7.79
CA VAL A 117 -21.35 -14.18 -8.03
C VAL A 117 -22.33 -13.66 -6.99
N PRO A 118 -23.21 -12.72 -7.39
CA PRO A 118 -24.19 -12.16 -6.45
C PRO A 118 -25.19 -13.22 -6.03
N VAL A 119 -25.46 -13.32 -4.72
CA VAL A 119 -26.44 -14.26 -4.18
C VAL A 119 -27.45 -13.52 -3.32
N THR A 120 -28.69 -14.07 -3.25
CA THR A 120 -29.70 -13.57 -2.33
C THR A 120 -29.62 -14.37 -1.04
N ARG A 121 -29.32 -13.70 0.07
CA ARG A 121 -29.32 -14.27 1.42
C ARG A 121 -29.81 -13.23 2.43
N HIS A 122 -30.50 -13.68 3.49
CA HIS A 122 -31.12 -12.78 4.49
C HIS A 122 -32.10 -11.77 3.86
N GLY A 123 -32.82 -12.17 2.81
CA GLY A 123 -33.75 -11.34 2.08
C GLY A 123 -33.13 -10.20 1.25
N LYS A 124 -31.80 -10.19 1.09
CA LYS A 124 -31.06 -9.17 0.33
C LYS A 124 -30.17 -9.82 -0.71
N ARG A 125 -30.08 -9.16 -1.88
CA ARG A 125 -29.07 -9.51 -2.87
C ARG A 125 -27.75 -8.88 -2.44
N GLU A 126 -26.71 -9.71 -2.29
CA GLU A 126 -25.38 -9.31 -1.87
C GLU A 126 -24.39 -9.66 -2.97
N ASP A 127 -23.43 -8.76 -3.21
CA ASP A 127 -22.28 -9.04 -4.02
C ASP A 127 -21.28 -9.87 -3.20
N VAL A 128 -21.10 -11.11 -3.60
CA VAL A 128 -20.26 -12.08 -2.89
C VAL A 128 -19.15 -12.55 -3.82
N TRP A 129 -17.94 -12.51 -3.31
CA TRP A 129 -16.75 -12.98 -4.01
C TRP A 129 -16.46 -14.41 -3.59
N TRP A 130 -16.36 -15.30 -4.59
CA TRP A 130 -16.20 -16.71 -4.38
C TRP A 130 -14.89 -17.22 -4.99
N THR A 131 -14.22 -18.10 -4.24
CA THR A 131 -13.25 -19.01 -4.81
C THR A 131 -13.91 -20.40 -4.84
N TYR A 132 -14.09 -20.97 -6.02
CA TYR A 132 -14.80 -22.22 -6.19
C TYR A 132 -14.28 -23.05 -7.36
N GLY A 133 -14.53 -24.36 -7.25
CA GLY A 133 -14.25 -25.30 -8.30
C GLY A 133 -15.37 -26.28 -8.50
N TYR A 134 -15.60 -26.67 -9.75
CA TYR A 134 -16.50 -27.73 -10.15
C TYR A 134 -15.68 -28.93 -10.63
N SER A 135 -15.98 -30.11 -10.08
CA SER A 135 -15.31 -31.35 -10.46
C SER A 135 -16.34 -32.42 -10.89
N PRO A 136 -16.14 -33.09 -12.03
CA PRO A 136 -17.04 -34.17 -12.44
C PRO A 136 -16.97 -35.34 -11.48
N ILE A 137 -18.12 -35.91 -11.14
CA ILE A 137 -18.23 -37.19 -10.46
C ILE A 137 -18.57 -38.23 -11.51
N GLN A 138 -17.70 -39.20 -11.68
CA GLN A 138 -17.80 -40.21 -12.74
C GLN A 138 -17.94 -41.61 -12.16
N ASP A 139 -18.64 -42.44 -12.89
CA ASP A 139 -18.66 -43.90 -12.73
C ASP A 139 -18.43 -44.62 -14.08
N SER A 140 -18.64 -45.91 -14.14
CA SER A 140 -18.46 -46.70 -15.35
C SER A 140 -19.38 -46.30 -16.50
N THR A 141 -20.41 -45.51 -16.27
CA THR A 141 -21.40 -45.05 -17.26
C THR A 141 -21.18 -43.61 -17.72
N GLY A 142 -20.20 -42.91 -17.13
CA GLY A 142 -19.86 -41.52 -17.48
C GLY A 142 -20.02 -40.55 -16.30
N VAL A 143 -20.18 -39.24 -16.60
CA VAL A 143 -20.37 -38.20 -15.60
C VAL A 143 -21.78 -38.31 -15.03
N ARG A 144 -21.86 -38.44 -13.70
CA ARG A 144 -23.10 -38.63 -12.93
C ARG A 144 -23.50 -37.42 -12.10
N GLY A 145 -22.57 -36.51 -11.88
CA GLY A 145 -22.81 -35.33 -11.05
C GLY A 145 -21.62 -34.38 -11.01
N VAL A 146 -21.79 -33.31 -10.26
CA VAL A 146 -20.76 -32.26 -10.07
C VAL A 146 -20.53 -32.05 -8.59
N LEU A 147 -19.30 -32.23 -8.14
CA LEU A 147 -18.84 -31.82 -6.82
C LEU A 147 -18.40 -30.37 -6.86
N VAL A 148 -18.84 -29.60 -5.87
CA VAL A 148 -18.49 -28.19 -5.73
C VAL A 148 -17.79 -27.96 -4.41
N VAL A 149 -16.63 -27.35 -4.50
CA VAL A 149 -15.87 -26.84 -3.36
C VAL A 149 -15.85 -25.32 -3.50
N CYS A 150 -16.24 -24.59 -2.49
CA CYS A 150 -16.33 -23.14 -2.58
C CYS A 150 -16.06 -22.46 -1.25
N ASN A 151 -15.49 -21.25 -1.36
CA ASN A 151 -15.29 -20.35 -0.22
C ASN A 151 -15.85 -18.98 -0.54
N ASP A 152 -16.57 -18.39 0.41
CA ASP A 152 -16.88 -16.97 0.41
C ASP A 152 -15.62 -16.22 0.85
N VAL A 153 -14.99 -15.51 -0.08
CA VAL A 153 -13.76 -14.74 0.12
C VAL A 153 -14.02 -13.23 0.07
N THR A 154 -15.29 -12.82 0.29
CA THR A 154 -15.71 -11.42 0.19
C THR A 154 -14.94 -10.52 1.14
N LYS A 155 -14.72 -10.96 2.39
CA LYS A 155 -13.98 -10.17 3.38
C LYS A 155 -12.53 -9.97 2.99
N GLU A 156 -11.89 -11.03 2.52
CA GLU A 156 -10.52 -11.03 2.05
C GLU A 156 -10.35 -10.15 0.82
N HIS A 157 -11.30 -10.26 -0.12
CA HIS A 157 -11.33 -9.44 -1.35
C HIS A 157 -11.44 -7.94 -1.00
N LEU A 158 -12.43 -7.57 -0.18
CA LEU A 158 -12.64 -6.18 0.23
C LEU A 158 -11.45 -5.61 1.03
N ALA A 159 -10.86 -6.42 1.91
CA ALA A 159 -9.68 -6.00 2.67
C ALA A 159 -8.46 -5.77 1.75
N LYS A 160 -8.27 -6.63 0.75
CA LYS A 160 -7.20 -6.51 -0.25
C LYS A 160 -7.38 -5.25 -1.11
N ASP A 161 -8.60 -4.97 -1.54
CA ASP A 161 -8.92 -3.78 -2.33
C ASP A 161 -8.72 -2.50 -1.53
N GLU A 162 -9.14 -2.47 -0.27
CA GLU A 162 -8.91 -1.33 0.62
C GLU A 162 -7.42 -1.10 0.87
N LEU A 163 -6.66 -2.17 1.14
CA LEU A 163 -5.21 -2.08 1.30
C LEU A 163 -4.54 -1.51 0.04
N LYS A 164 -4.97 -1.95 -1.15
CA LYS A 164 -4.47 -1.44 -2.43
C LYS A 164 -4.73 0.06 -2.58
N ARG A 165 -5.95 0.53 -2.28
CA ARG A 165 -6.33 1.95 -2.34
C ARG A 165 -5.50 2.80 -1.38
N VAL A 166 -5.32 2.34 -0.14
CA VAL A 166 -4.51 3.03 0.86
C VAL A 166 -3.05 3.14 0.40
N ASN A 167 -2.49 2.06 -0.13
CA ASN A 167 -1.11 2.04 -0.62
C ASN A 167 -0.90 2.95 -1.83
N GLU A 168 -1.84 2.98 -2.77
CA GLU A 168 -1.81 3.90 -3.93
C GLU A 168 -1.87 5.37 -3.47
N ARG A 169 -2.74 5.69 -2.52
CA ARG A 169 -2.85 7.04 -1.93
C ARG A 169 -1.55 7.45 -1.21
N LEU A 170 -1.00 6.56 -0.39
CA LEU A 170 0.24 6.83 0.33
C LEU A 170 1.42 7.05 -0.63
N THR A 171 1.51 6.24 -1.67
CA THR A 171 2.54 6.37 -2.71
C THR A 171 2.44 7.71 -3.44
N ALA A 172 1.21 8.15 -3.78
CA ALA A 172 0.99 9.45 -4.41
C ALA A 172 1.38 10.62 -3.48
N GLU A 173 1.06 10.53 -2.19
CA GLU A 173 1.45 11.55 -1.19
C GLU A 173 2.97 11.64 -1.02
N ILE A 174 3.66 10.51 -0.93
CA ILE A 174 5.14 10.48 -0.85
C ILE A 174 5.76 11.14 -2.10
N ARG A 175 5.27 10.81 -3.29
CA ARG A 175 5.76 11.42 -4.54
C ARG A 175 5.54 12.93 -4.57
N CYS A 176 4.38 13.41 -4.12
CA CYS A 176 4.08 14.82 -4.05
C CYS A 176 5.05 15.56 -3.12
N ARG A 177 5.27 15.03 -1.91
CA ARG A 177 6.22 15.60 -0.94
C ARG A 177 7.66 15.60 -1.45
N GLN A 178 8.08 14.52 -2.11
CA GLN A 178 9.42 14.45 -2.70
C GLN A 178 9.61 15.50 -3.80
N HIS A 179 8.61 15.67 -4.68
CA HIS A 179 8.65 16.67 -5.73
C HIS A 179 8.71 18.10 -5.18
N GLU A 180 7.93 18.39 -4.13
CA GLU A 180 7.96 19.70 -3.47
C GLU A 180 9.31 19.98 -2.80
N ALA A 181 9.86 19.00 -2.09
CA ALA A 181 11.20 19.12 -1.47
C ALA A 181 12.30 19.34 -2.53
N GLU A 182 12.27 18.61 -3.64
CA GLU A 182 13.22 18.80 -4.72
C GLU A 182 13.08 20.17 -5.38
N ARG A 183 11.86 20.64 -5.59
CA ARG A 183 11.59 21.98 -6.10
C ARG A 183 12.17 23.07 -5.19
N LEU A 184 11.96 22.97 -3.90
CA LEU A 184 12.52 23.91 -2.91
C LEU A 184 14.06 23.88 -2.95
N LYS A 185 14.64 22.68 -2.98
CA LYS A 185 16.10 22.52 -3.08
C LYS A 185 16.67 23.22 -4.31
N VAL A 186 16.04 23.07 -5.49
CA VAL A 186 16.48 23.76 -6.72
C VAL A 186 16.36 25.28 -6.56
N LEU A 187 15.28 25.81 -5.97
CA LEU A 187 15.12 27.24 -5.74
C LEU A 187 16.22 27.79 -4.83
N PHE A 188 16.53 27.11 -3.73
CA PHE A 188 17.64 27.53 -2.84
C PHE A 188 18.99 27.42 -3.54
N GLN A 189 19.21 26.34 -4.32
CA GLN A 189 20.48 26.14 -5.04
C GLN A 189 20.77 27.27 -6.04
N GLN A 190 19.74 27.77 -6.72
CA GLN A 190 19.85 28.80 -7.78
C GLN A 190 19.61 30.23 -7.27
N ALA A 191 19.37 30.40 -5.98
CA ALA A 191 19.15 31.73 -5.41
C ALA A 191 20.34 32.67 -5.69
N PRO A 192 20.10 33.97 -6.01
CA PRO A 192 21.16 34.92 -6.35
C PRO A 192 22.04 35.29 -5.15
N GLY A 193 21.48 35.29 -3.94
CA GLY A 193 22.25 35.46 -2.70
C GLY A 193 23.02 34.19 -2.33
N PHE A 194 24.15 34.35 -1.66
CA PHE A 194 24.86 33.20 -1.13
C PHE A 194 24.13 32.67 0.11
N MET A 195 23.96 31.34 0.16
CA MET A 195 23.27 30.66 1.25
C MET A 195 24.02 29.41 1.66
N CYS A 196 24.11 29.17 2.98
CA CYS A 196 24.54 27.87 3.50
C CYS A 196 23.83 27.53 4.80
N ILE A 197 23.85 26.22 5.13
CA ILE A 197 23.39 25.68 6.42
C ILE A 197 24.58 25.06 7.13
N LEU A 198 24.79 25.49 8.37
CA LEU A 198 25.83 25.00 9.25
C LEU A 198 25.17 24.23 10.40
N ARG A 199 25.51 22.97 10.60
CA ARG A 199 24.96 22.11 11.66
C ARG A 199 25.87 21.98 12.87
N GLY A 200 25.20 21.94 14.01
CA GLY A 200 25.82 21.68 15.31
C GLY A 200 26.76 22.76 15.81
N PRO A 201 27.34 22.59 17.00
CA PRO A 201 28.24 23.58 17.62
C PRO A 201 29.60 23.68 16.92
N GLN A 202 29.93 22.77 16.02
CA GLN A 202 31.16 22.79 15.22
C GLN A 202 30.96 23.45 13.86
N HIS A 203 29.74 23.93 13.57
CA HIS A 203 29.37 24.62 12.33
C HIS A 203 29.79 23.85 11.07
N ILE A 204 29.33 22.59 10.96
CA ILE A 204 29.62 21.70 9.81
C ILE A 204 28.69 22.08 8.66
N PHE A 205 29.23 22.28 7.46
CA PHE A 205 28.44 22.55 6.25
C PHE A 205 27.54 21.37 5.89
N GLU A 206 26.22 21.58 5.99
CA GLU A 206 25.21 20.66 5.52
C GLU A 206 24.72 20.99 4.10
N PHE A 207 24.66 22.29 3.79
CA PHE A 207 24.21 22.81 2.50
C PHE A 207 25.00 24.06 2.14
N ALA A 208 25.29 24.26 0.86
CA ALA A 208 25.79 25.49 0.28
C ALA A 208 25.26 25.64 -1.14
N ASN A 209 24.68 26.80 -1.47
CA ASN A 209 24.14 27.03 -2.82
C ASN A 209 25.23 27.46 -3.80
N ASP A 210 24.88 27.55 -5.08
CA ASP A 210 25.84 27.92 -6.15
C ASP A 210 26.48 29.30 -5.93
N ALA A 211 25.72 30.26 -5.38
CA ALA A 211 26.25 31.58 -5.08
C ALA A 211 27.31 31.54 -3.95
N TYR A 212 27.06 30.75 -2.88
CA TYR A 212 28.02 30.51 -1.83
C TYR A 212 29.29 29.84 -2.37
N MET A 213 29.12 28.80 -3.20
CA MET A 213 30.24 28.09 -3.79
C MET A 213 31.11 29.02 -4.64
N ARG A 214 30.49 29.91 -5.43
CA ARG A 214 31.26 30.94 -6.19
C ARG A 214 31.99 31.94 -5.29
N LEU A 215 31.35 32.34 -4.17
CA LEU A 215 31.95 33.27 -3.20
C LEU A 215 33.24 32.68 -2.60
N VAL A 216 33.25 31.41 -2.25
CA VAL A 216 34.38 30.71 -1.61
C VAL A 216 35.33 30.03 -2.60
N GLY A 217 35.18 30.28 -3.92
CA GLY A 217 36.07 29.76 -4.96
C GLY A 217 35.86 28.30 -5.33
N ASN A 218 34.62 27.83 -5.32
CA ASN A 218 34.19 26.47 -5.71
C ASN A 218 34.93 25.32 -4.99
N ARG A 219 35.43 25.57 -3.78
CA ARG A 219 36.10 24.55 -2.98
C ARG A 219 35.10 23.62 -2.32
N GLU A 220 35.53 22.40 -2.09
CA GLU A 220 34.68 21.39 -1.40
C GLU A 220 34.52 21.77 0.08
N VAL A 221 33.32 22.23 0.48
CA VAL A 221 33.01 22.64 1.85
C VAL A 221 32.07 21.67 2.56
N LEU A 222 31.20 20.96 1.83
CA LEU A 222 30.18 20.08 2.43
C LEU A 222 30.82 19.01 3.34
N GLY A 223 30.22 18.81 4.52
CA GLY A 223 30.69 17.89 5.52
C GLY A 223 31.92 18.33 6.34
N LYS A 224 32.51 19.50 6.00
CA LYS A 224 33.66 20.05 6.72
C LYS A 224 33.21 21.09 7.75
N GLN A 225 33.98 21.26 8.82
CA GLN A 225 33.80 22.39 9.73
C GLN A 225 34.17 23.69 8.99
N ILE A 226 33.45 24.79 9.29
CA ILE A 226 33.70 26.06 8.62
C ILE A 226 35.14 26.56 8.85
N ARG A 227 35.74 26.29 10.02
CA ARG A 227 37.14 26.66 10.33
C ARG A 227 38.14 25.94 9.43
N ASP A 228 37.85 24.67 9.08
CA ASP A 228 38.70 23.87 8.20
C ASP A 228 38.50 24.23 6.72
N ALA A 229 37.25 24.53 6.35
CA ALA A 229 36.92 24.90 4.96
C ALA A 229 37.36 26.30 4.59
N LEU A 230 37.36 27.24 5.52
CA LEU A 230 37.69 28.66 5.31
C LEU A 230 38.70 29.17 6.35
N PRO A 231 39.93 28.59 6.47
CA PRO A 231 40.89 28.95 7.48
C PRO A 231 41.35 30.41 7.38
N GLU A 232 41.29 31.00 6.17
CA GLU A 232 41.66 32.40 5.94
C GLU A 232 40.72 33.42 6.59
N THR A 233 39.52 32.98 7.07
CA THR A 233 38.59 33.87 7.81
C THR A 233 38.85 33.84 9.30
N GLU A 234 39.83 33.10 9.79
CA GLU A 234 40.25 33.11 11.17
C GLU A 234 40.79 34.52 11.57
N GLY A 235 40.37 34.98 12.76
CA GLY A 235 40.74 36.31 13.21
C GLY A 235 39.96 37.48 12.60
N GLN A 236 38.99 37.21 11.70
CA GLN A 236 38.12 38.22 11.10
C GLN A 236 36.78 38.37 11.89
N GLY A 237 36.56 37.62 12.97
CA GLY A 237 35.39 37.73 13.85
C GLY A 237 34.16 36.89 13.45
N PHE A 238 34.19 36.25 12.27
CA PHE A 238 33.03 35.52 11.76
C PHE A 238 32.72 34.25 12.58
N PHE A 239 33.74 33.55 13.05
CA PHE A 239 33.56 32.33 13.84
C PHE A 239 32.99 32.62 15.23
N GLU A 240 33.45 33.69 15.86
CA GLU A 240 32.99 34.18 17.16
C GLU A 240 31.51 34.57 17.09
N LEU A 241 31.09 35.22 15.99
CA LEU A 241 29.69 35.55 15.73
C LEU A 241 28.82 34.30 15.52
N LEU A 242 29.29 33.29 14.80
CA LEU A 242 28.58 32.00 14.65
C LEU A 242 28.39 31.33 16.03
N ASP A 243 29.46 31.24 16.83
CA ASP A 243 29.41 30.68 18.16
C ASP A 243 28.45 31.47 19.08
N GLN A 244 28.39 32.80 18.96
CA GLN A 244 27.46 33.64 19.71
C GLN A 244 26.02 33.39 19.30
N VAL A 245 25.70 33.39 17.99
CA VAL A 245 24.35 33.14 17.49
C VAL A 245 23.87 31.75 17.87
N PHE A 246 24.74 30.74 17.78
CA PHE A 246 24.42 29.35 18.14
C PHE A 246 24.06 29.22 19.62
N ARG A 247 24.80 29.89 20.51
CA ARG A 247 24.57 29.87 21.96
C ARG A 247 23.39 30.74 22.40
N ALA A 248 23.24 31.93 21.79
CA ALA A 248 22.21 32.86 22.16
C ALA A 248 20.83 32.54 21.57
N GLY A 249 20.78 31.82 20.46
CA GLY A 249 19.53 31.56 19.72
C GLY A 249 18.90 32.83 19.16
N GLN A 250 19.68 33.89 18.92
CA GLN A 250 19.24 35.17 18.41
C GLN A 250 19.89 35.44 17.05
N PRO A 251 19.15 35.97 16.05
CA PRO A 251 19.71 36.29 14.75
C PRO A 251 20.69 37.47 14.84
N PHE A 252 21.68 37.46 13.94
CA PHE A 252 22.65 38.52 13.76
C PHE A 252 22.63 39.03 12.34
N PHE A 253 22.59 40.36 12.18
CA PHE A 253 22.56 41.03 10.87
C PHE A 253 23.80 41.91 10.73
N ALA A 254 24.42 41.90 9.55
CA ALA A 254 25.59 42.67 9.26
C ALA A 254 25.51 43.27 7.83
N TYR A 255 25.98 44.47 7.67
CA TYR A 255 25.93 45.20 6.41
C TYR A 255 27.30 45.77 6.05
N GLU A 256 27.68 45.64 4.77
CA GLU A 256 28.92 46.17 4.20
C GLU A 256 30.17 45.74 5.02
N ILE A 257 30.19 44.50 5.53
CA ILE A 257 31.32 44.00 6.33
C ILE A 257 32.41 43.51 5.40
N PRO A 258 33.69 43.99 5.59
CA PRO A 258 34.79 43.45 4.82
C PRO A 258 35.12 42.03 5.22
N ILE A 259 35.35 41.18 4.22
CA ILE A 259 35.82 39.82 4.38
C ILE A 259 36.98 39.55 3.39
N SER A 260 38.01 38.88 3.86
CA SER A 260 39.15 38.47 3.02
C SER A 260 39.06 36.98 2.73
N LEU A 261 38.81 36.64 1.48
CA LEU A 261 38.68 35.27 1.00
C LEU A 261 39.64 34.93 -0.14
N ARG A 262 40.01 33.66 -0.30
CA ARG A 262 40.72 33.14 -1.49
C ARG A 262 39.71 32.61 -2.48
N ARG A 263 39.58 33.22 -3.65
CA ARG A 263 38.67 32.76 -4.72
C ARG A 263 39.17 31.52 -5.48
N ASN A 264 40.46 31.23 -5.41
CA ASN A 264 41.05 30.01 -5.99
C ASN A 264 42.19 29.50 -5.10
N PRO A 265 42.43 28.18 -5.04
CA PRO A 265 43.57 27.61 -4.31
C PRO A 265 44.91 28.24 -4.77
N GLY A 266 45.68 28.71 -3.82
CA GLY A 266 47.02 29.32 -4.11
C GLY A 266 46.99 30.77 -4.57
N THR A 267 45.83 31.44 -4.69
CA THR A 267 45.75 32.87 -5.04
C THR A 267 45.85 33.75 -3.78
N ALA A 268 46.19 35.05 -4.02
CA ALA A 268 46.15 36.06 -2.96
C ALA A 268 44.74 36.22 -2.38
N LEU A 269 44.67 36.69 -1.14
CA LEU A 269 43.41 37.06 -0.51
C LEU A 269 42.77 38.22 -1.26
N THR A 270 41.49 38.13 -1.52
CA THR A 270 40.66 39.17 -2.12
C THR A 270 39.75 39.73 -1.07
N GLN A 271 39.78 41.04 -0.87
CA GLN A 271 38.85 41.72 0.03
C GLN A 271 37.51 41.94 -0.70
N LEU A 272 36.45 41.50 -0.08
CA LEU A 272 35.08 41.67 -0.52
C LEU A 272 34.27 42.40 0.55
N PHE A 273 33.14 42.95 0.19
CA PHE A 273 32.14 43.49 1.12
C PHE A 273 30.88 42.69 1.02
N ILE A 274 30.38 42.21 2.16
CA ILE A 274 29.21 41.36 2.20
C ILE A 274 28.14 41.91 3.16
N ASP A 275 26.88 41.80 2.73
CA ASP A 275 25.71 41.86 3.63
C ASP A 275 25.33 40.46 3.95
N PHE A 276 25.09 40.16 5.26
CA PHE A 276 24.68 38.80 5.64
C PHE A 276 23.84 38.76 6.91
N VAL A 277 23.11 37.66 7.07
CA VAL A 277 22.41 37.29 8.27
C VAL A 277 22.84 35.88 8.74
N TYR A 278 23.04 35.74 10.05
CA TYR A 278 23.15 34.44 10.72
C TYR A 278 21.83 34.20 11.45
N GLN A 279 21.01 33.30 10.93
CA GLN A 279 19.70 32.94 11.48
C GLN A 279 19.80 31.59 12.19
N PRO A 280 19.58 31.50 13.53
CA PRO A 280 19.59 30.20 14.22
C PRO A 280 18.42 29.34 13.75
N ILE A 281 18.69 28.05 13.56
CA ILE A 281 17.70 27.02 13.24
C ILE A 281 17.28 26.42 14.59
N ILE A 282 16.02 26.67 14.98
CA ILE A 282 15.48 26.25 16.28
C ILE A 282 14.56 25.05 16.04
N GLU A 283 14.82 23.95 16.71
CA GLU A 283 13.99 22.75 16.67
C GLU A 283 12.73 22.89 17.53
N SER A 284 11.80 21.95 17.42
CA SER A 284 10.53 21.97 18.15
C SER A 284 10.68 21.93 19.67
N ASP A 285 11.81 21.47 20.20
CA ASP A 285 12.17 21.43 21.61
C ASP A 285 12.83 22.73 22.10
N GLY A 286 13.01 23.71 21.21
CA GLY A 286 13.66 25.00 21.50
C GLY A 286 15.19 24.99 21.41
N ALA A 287 15.81 23.85 21.09
CA ALA A 287 17.26 23.76 20.92
C ALA A 287 17.70 24.34 19.57
N VAL A 288 18.86 25.03 19.56
CA VAL A 288 19.49 25.47 18.32
C VAL A 288 20.24 24.28 17.71
N SER A 289 19.81 23.83 16.52
CA SER A 289 20.42 22.69 15.81
C SER A 289 21.46 23.13 14.80
N GLY A 290 21.44 24.40 14.36
CA GLY A 290 22.33 24.93 13.35
C GLY A 290 22.13 26.41 13.09
N ILE A 291 22.78 26.90 12.07
CA ILE A 291 22.68 28.29 11.61
C ILE A 291 22.42 28.29 10.11
N PHE A 292 21.38 28.98 9.68
CA PHE A 292 21.16 29.35 8.30
C PHE A 292 21.88 30.68 8.02
N VAL A 293 22.73 30.70 6.99
CA VAL A 293 23.46 31.87 6.56
C VAL A 293 22.91 32.29 5.21
N GLU A 294 22.54 33.56 5.09
CA GLU A 294 22.11 34.18 3.84
C GLU A 294 22.83 35.52 3.68
N GLY A 295 23.19 35.88 2.44
CA GLY A 295 23.79 37.18 2.21
C GLY A 295 24.02 37.48 0.73
N ALA A 296 24.64 38.63 0.49
CA ALA A 296 25.00 39.12 -0.84
C ALA A 296 26.39 39.72 -0.87
N ASP A 297 27.11 39.52 -1.99
CA ASP A 297 28.34 40.26 -2.30
C ASP A 297 27.94 41.66 -2.78
N VAL A 298 28.27 42.67 -1.97
CA VAL A 298 28.01 44.12 -2.27
C VAL A 298 29.26 44.87 -2.63
N THR A 299 30.34 44.21 -3.02
CA THR A 299 31.65 44.80 -3.32
C THR A 299 31.57 45.84 -4.42
N GLU A 300 30.87 45.56 -5.52
CA GLU A 300 30.72 46.52 -6.63
C GLU A 300 29.94 47.75 -6.18
N LYS A 301 28.87 47.60 -5.41
CA LYS A 301 28.06 48.69 -4.88
C LYS A 301 28.86 49.59 -3.95
N ASN A 302 29.75 49.04 -3.15
CA ASN A 302 30.61 49.79 -2.22
C ASN A 302 31.73 50.55 -2.95
N MET A 303 32.33 49.95 -3.99
CA MET A 303 33.34 50.63 -4.83
C MET A 303 32.75 51.86 -5.55
N HIS A 304 31.51 51.79 -6.02
CA HIS A 304 30.84 52.94 -6.64
C HIS A 304 30.57 54.08 -5.64
N LYS A 305 30.19 53.79 -4.39
CA LYS A 305 30.01 54.80 -3.36
C LYS A 305 31.34 55.55 -3.06
N THR A 306 32.42 54.83 -2.97
CA THR A 306 33.75 55.39 -2.68
C THR A 306 34.27 56.31 -3.81
N ASN A 307 34.04 55.90 -5.06
CA ASN A 307 34.41 56.71 -6.25
C ASN A 307 33.55 57.98 -6.37
N CYS A 308 32.24 57.92 -6.05
CA CYS A 308 31.38 59.13 -6.05
C CYS A 308 31.72 60.11 -4.91
N ALA A 309 32.24 59.65 -3.77
CA ALA A 309 32.67 60.51 -2.67
C ALA A 309 33.99 61.21 -2.98
N SER A 310 34.91 60.54 -3.70
CA SER A 310 36.20 61.16 -4.10
C SER A 310 36.08 62.21 -5.20
N VAL A 311 35.05 62.21 -6.02
CA VAL A 311 34.77 63.20 -7.09
C VAL A 311 34.10 64.47 -6.56
N ARG A 312 33.56 64.48 -5.32
CA ARG A 312 32.95 65.68 -4.70
C ARG A 312 33.92 66.55 -3.88
N ASN A 313 35.16 66.14 -3.74
CA ASN A 313 36.18 66.84 -3.01
C ASN A 313 37.32 67.42 -3.86
N VAL A 314 37.07 67.72 -5.16
CA VAL A 314 37.98 68.45 -6.03
C VAL A 314 37.33 69.75 -6.49
#